data_b465db44d298588cf1a5a136d81902be
#
_entry.id   b465db44d298588cf1a5a136d81902be
#
_cell.length_a   1.000
_cell.length_b   1.000
_cell.length_c   1.000
_cell.angle_alpha   90.00
_cell.angle_beta   90.00
_cell.angle_gamma   90.00
#
_symmetry.space_group_name_H-M   'P 1'
#
loop_
_entity.id
_entity.type
_entity.pdbx_description
1 polymer ?
#
loop_
_entity_poly.entity_id
_entity_poly.type
_entity_poly.pdbx_seq_one_letter_code
_entity_poly.pdbx_strand_id
1 'polypeptide(L)'
;MLEKGGAIAAAREAIGALNSALEPDHIEDVPTLINHANQTQAGDANMLMYRTWAEKSGEMIEWMKETLEPKGMLFPFEWHKPDDEHAYYPAMCYNPCLDEYNPDGPNYGAYMHLEVMREVFEELGGEILFTTPAQQLVQDDSGKVTGVIAESDDRGTIQVNAKNGVVICTGGYGANTEMLNDLCPGNSKWCGLTSATTETGDGIRMALWAGAELEAGGACMIWNRAILPDGFEFTDERTGGAIFLPGSQPFLHVNANGERFMNEDQCYPMSYAAGANQPGHYSWIVWDGSYWEDIERFDTCGCSRLFPAPSGTAFNADVYDCEAITKEHLDSFWLAPQIESGALKQCDTLDELAEAMGFDADRAATFKANVERYNELAAAGKDVDFGKPAYRLSAVDEPPFYAARIAGALLVTIHGVITDANSQPLRTDGSVIEGLYVCGNDQGGFYPHNYPSNFTGINAGRTATFARIAAKHALGIA
;
A
#
# COMPACT_ATOMS: atom_id res chain seq x y z
N MET A 1 13.22 -2.73 13.47
CA MET A 1 12.60 -2.06 12.31
C MET A 1 13.55 -1.10 11.59
N LEU A 2 14.32 -0.26 12.29
CA LEU A 2 15.36 0.61 11.69
C LEU A 2 16.43 -0.18 10.92
N GLU A 3 16.69 -1.41 11.31
CA GLU A 3 17.60 -2.34 10.64
C GLU A 3 17.00 -3.05 9.43
N LYS A 4 15.71 -2.89 9.16
CA LYS A 4 14.95 -3.69 8.20
C LYS A 4 14.38 -2.92 7.01
N GLY A 5 14.87 -1.73 6.71
CA GLY A 5 14.53 -1.04 5.47
C GLY A 5 13.30 -0.12 5.48
N GLY A 6 12.87 0.41 6.65
CA GLY A 6 11.85 1.46 6.72
C GLY A 6 10.47 1.05 6.17
N ALA A 7 9.82 1.96 5.44
CA ALA A 7 8.45 1.77 4.92
C ALA A 7 8.31 0.60 3.94
N ILE A 8 9.33 0.32 3.13
CA ILE A 8 9.33 -0.83 2.21
C ILE A 8 9.32 -2.15 2.98
N ALA A 9 9.97 -2.23 4.13
CA ALA A 9 9.95 -3.44 4.96
C ALA A 9 8.57 -3.76 5.57
N ALA A 10 7.70 -2.77 5.66
CA ALA A 10 6.31 -2.96 6.06
C ALA A 10 5.41 -3.42 4.89
N ALA A 11 5.83 -3.17 3.65
CA ALA A 11 5.15 -3.66 2.46
C ALA A 11 5.53 -5.13 2.26
N ARG A 12 4.63 -6.02 2.59
CA ARG A 12 4.83 -7.48 2.47
C ARG A 12 4.88 -7.97 1.03
N GLU A 13 4.76 -7.10 0.04
CA GLU A 13 4.41 -7.51 -1.31
C GLU A 13 5.07 -6.67 -2.36
N ALA A 14 5.24 -7.31 -3.45
CA ALA A 14 5.17 -6.91 -4.83
C ALA A 14 5.94 -5.64 -5.22
N ILE A 15 6.86 -5.86 -6.12
CA ILE A 15 7.51 -4.80 -6.88
C ILE A 15 6.80 -4.71 -8.23
N GLY A 16 6.01 -3.66 -8.42
CA GLY A 16 5.30 -3.41 -9.68
C GLY A 16 6.25 -3.04 -10.80
N ALA A 17 6.23 -3.82 -11.87
CA ALA A 17 7.01 -3.56 -13.07
C ALA A 17 6.26 -4.01 -14.31
N LEU A 18 6.36 -3.24 -15.38
CA LEU A 18 5.65 -3.48 -16.64
C LEU A 18 6.62 -3.86 -17.74
N ASN A 19 6.13 -4.71 -18.63
CA ASN A 19 6.77 -5.02 -19.91
C ASN A 19 8.24 -5.45 -19.77
N SER A 20 8.54 -6.27 -18.75
CA SER A 20 9.84 -6.84 -18.54
C SER A 20 10.13 -7.95 -19.58
N ALA A 21 11.37 -8.06 -20.03
CA ALA A 21 11.82 -9.20 -20.84
C ALA A 21 11.79 -10.53 -20.08
N LEU A 22 11.60 -10.52 -18.76
CA LEU A 22 11.39 -11.73 -17.96
C LEU A 22 10.07 -12.42 -18.30
N GLU A 23 9.06 -11.63 -18.72
CA GLU A 23 7.69 -12.09 -19.03
C GLU A 23 7.26 -11.57 -20.41
N PRO A 24 7.86 -12.06 -21.51
CA PRO A 24 7.66 -11.48 -22.84
C PRO A 24 6.23 -11.68 -23.40
N ASP A 25 5.47 -12.61 -22.85
CA ASP A 25 4.09 -12.88 -23.25
C ASP A 25 3.06 -11.97 -22.51
N HIS A 26 3.53 -11.21 -21.50
CA HIS A 26 2.71 -10.33 -20.69
C HIS A 26 3.06 -8.86 -20.96
N ILE A 27 2.52 -8.33 -22.05
CA ILE A 27 2.76 -6.93 -22.45
C ILE A 27 1.49 -6.11 -22.27
N GLU A 28 1.62 -5.01 -21.54
CA GLU A 28 0.55 -4.05 -21.33
C GLU A 28 0.63 -2.84 -22.25
N ASP A 29 -0.53 -2.31 -22.62
CA ASP A 29 -0.63 -1.08 -23.39
C ASP A 29 -0.38 0.13 -22.49
N VAL A 30 0.85 0.63 -22.50
CA VAL A 30 1.28 1.76 -21.68
C VAL A 30 0.38 3.01 -21.83
N PRO A 31 -0.05 3.44 -23.02
CA PRO A 31 -1.00 4.55 -23.16
C PRO A 31 -2.32 4.34 -22.43
N THR A 32 -2.91 3.14 -22.48
CA THR A 32 -4.15 2.83 -21.77
C THR A 32 -3.95 2.91 -20.26
N LEU A 33 -2.87 2.33 -19.73
CA LEU A 33 -2.53 2.38 -18.31
C LEU A 33 -2.30 3.81 -17.82
N ILE A 34 -1.57 4.64 -18.58
CA ILE A 34 -1.35 6.05 -18.26
C ILE A 34 -2.66 6.83 -18.23
N ASN A 35 -3.55 6.62 -19.22
CA ASN A 35 -4.86 7.26 -19.23
C ASN A 35 -5.69 6.88 -18.01
N HIS A 36 -5.63 5.61 -17.61
CA HIS A 36 -6.31 5.15 -16.41
C HIS A 36 -5.73 5.78 -15.13
N ALA A 37 -4.40 5.84 -15.01
CA ALA A 37 -3.74 6.55 -13.92
C ALA A 37 -4.16 8.03 -13.87
N ASN A 38 -4.23 8.70 -15.03
CA ASN A 38 -4.69 10.08 -15.14
C ASN A 38 -6.13 10.26 -14.60
N GLN A 39 -7.04 9.34 -14.94
CA GLN A 39 -8.41 9.37 -14.42
C GLN A 39 -8.47 9.14 -12.91
N THR A 40 -7.70 8.17 -12.39
CA THR A 40 -7.62 7.86 -10.97
C THR A 40 -7.08 9.04 -10.14
N GLN A 41 -6.20 9.84 -10.73
CA GLN A 41 -5.58 11.01 -10.13
C GLN A 41 -6.27 12.34 -10.51
N ALA A 42 -7.47 12.28 -11.05
CA ALA A 42 -8.26 13.45 -11.45
C ALA A 42 -7.51 14.44 -12.39
N GLY A 43 -6.49 13.95 -13.11
CA GLY A 43 -5.68 14.76 -14.02
C GLY A 43 -4.51 15.53 -13.39
N ASP A 44 -4.35 15.46 -12.07
CA ASP A 44 -3.35 16.28 -11.35
C ASP A 44 -1.97 15.62 -11.24
N ALA A 45 -1.86 14.32 -11.49
CA ALA A 45 -0.57 13.65 -11.42
C ALA A 45 0.35 14.00 -12.61
N ASN A 46 1.64 13.94 -12.37
CA ASN A 46 2.64 14.10 -13.42
C ASN A 46 2.70 12.86 -14.31
N MET A 47 1.98 12.88 -15.43
CA MET A 47 1.91 11.74 -16.36
C MET A 47 3.25 11.38 -16.99
N LEU A 48 4.23 12.30 -17.04
CA LEU A 48 5.59 11.97 -17.47
C LEU A 48 6.27 11.00 -16.50
N MET A 49 6.01 11.15 -15.19
CA MET A 49 6.53 10.23 -14.18
C MET A 49 5.92 8.82 -14.34
N TYR A 50 4.60 8.73 -14.56
CA TYR A 50 3.94 7.44 -14.83
C TYR A 50 4.49 6.77 -16.07
N ARG A 51 4.66 7.54 -17.15
CA ARG A 51 5.25 7.04 -18.39
C ARG A 51 6.67 6.55 -18.19
N THR A 52 7.50 7.33 -17.50
CA THR A 52 8.88 6.95 -17.18
C THR A 52 8.93 5.65 -16.37
N TRP A 53 8.06 5.52 -15.37
CA TRP A 53 7.95 4.27 -14.63
C TRP A 53 7.53 3.09 -15.53
N ALA A 54 6.47 3.27 -16.33
CA ALA A 54 5.98 2.22 -17.21
C ALA A 54 7.02 1.76 -18.25
N GLU A 55 7.83 2.67 -18.76
CA GLU A 55 8.87 2.38 -19.75
C GLU A 55 10.17 1.83 -19.15
N LYS A 56 10.44 2.08 -17.86
CA LYS A 56 11.71 1.76 -17.20
C LYS A 56 11.63 0.71 -16.11
N SER A 57 10.43 0.37 -15.63
CA SER A 57 10.27 -0.59 -14.54
C SER A 57 10.64 -2.02 -14.96
N GLY A 58 10.41 -2.41 -16.22
CA GLY A 58 10.87 -3.70 -16.75
C GLY A 58 12.37 -3.87 -16.65
N GLU A 59 13.14 -2.88 -17.14
CA GLU A 59 14.61 -2.87 -17.03
C GLU A 59 15.09 -2.87 -15.56
N MET A 60 14.35 -2.23 -14.68
CA MET A 60 14.67 -2.20 -13.24
C MET A 60 14.54 -3.59 -12.62
N ILE A 61 13.44 -4.30 -12.86
CA ILE A 61 13.24 -5.64 -12.26
C ILE A 61 14.21 -6.68 -12.86
N GLU A 62 14.56 -6.58 -14.13
CA GLU A 62 15.58 -7.39 -14.77
C GLU A 62 16.93 -7.21 -14.06
N TRP A 63 17.35 -5.97 -13.87
CA TRP A 63 18.57 -5.64 -13.13
C TRP A 63 18.52 -6.17 -11.68
N MET A 64 17.39 -6.04 -11.02
CA MET A 64 17.23 -6.54 -9.65
C MET A 64 17.39 -8.04 -9.61
N LYS A 65 16.77 -8.78 -10.54
CA LYS A 65 16.92 -10.21 -10.67
C LYS A 65 18.37 -10.61 -10.95
N GLU A 66 19.03 -10.00 -11.93
CA GLU A 66 20.44 -10.25 -12.24
C GLU A 66 21.36 -10.07 -11.01
N THR A 67 21.02 -9.10 -10.16
CA THR A 67 21.81 -8.77 -8.96
C THR A 67 21.58 -9.75 -7.82
N LEU A 68 20.33 -10.20 -7.60
CA LEU A 68 19.92 -10.92 -6.39
C LEU A 68 19.75 -12.43 -6.61
N GLU A 69 19.48 -12.89 -7.84
CA GLU A 69 19.36 -14.32 -8.15
C GLU A 69 20.64 -15.13 -7.79
N PRO A 70 21.88 -14.61 -7.99
CA PRO A 70 23.09 -15.29 -7.53
C PRO A 70 23.17 -15.51 -6.00
N LYS A 71 22.35 -14.82 -5.24
CA LYS A 71 22.20 -14.95 -3.79
C LYS A 71 21.02 -15.85 -3.38
N GLY A 72 20.40 -16.55 -4.32
CA GLY A 72 19.29 -17.45 -4.08
C GLY A 72 17.92 -16.77 -4.07
N MET A 73 17.80 -15.50 -4.49
CA MET A 73 16.50 -14.85 -4.61
C MET A 73 15.73 -15.34 -5.82
N LEU A 74 14.49 -15.72 -5.61
CA LEU A 74 13.50 -15.98 -6.64
C LEU A 74 12.69 -14.73 -6.95
N PHE A 75 12.16 -14.64 -8.17
CA PHE A 75 11.35 -13.51 -8.64
C PHE A 75 10.02 -13.98 -9.23
N PRO A 76 9.16 -14.62 -8.45
CA PRO A 76 7.88 -15.05 -8.95
C PRO A 76 7.04 -13.87 -9.43
N PHE A 77 6.36 -14.08 -10.55
CA PHE A 77 5.53 -13.09 -11.21
C PHE A 77 4.07 -13.30 -10.86
N GLU A 78 3.40 -12.26 -10.48
CA GLU A 78 1.96 -12.21 -10.33
C GLU A 78 1.36 -11.38 -11.46
N TRP A 79 0.46 -11.99 -12.19
CA TRP A 79 -0.25 -11.34 -13.27
C TRP A 79 -1.72 -11.69 -13.22
N HIS A 80 -2.56 -10.69 -13.39
CA HIS A 80 -3.99 -10.86 -13.52
C HIS A 80 -4.48 -9.89 -14.58
N LYS A 81 -5.15 -10.41 -15.58
CA LYS A 81 -5.75 -9.60 -16.64
C LYS A 81 -7.26 -9.62 -16.50
N PRO A 82 -7.93 -8.47 -16.58
CA PRO A 82 -9.38 -8.40 -16.61
C PRO A 82 -9.91 -9.19 -17.80
N ASP A 83 -10.97 -9.91 -17.57
CA ASP A 83 -11.81 -10.53 -18.61
C ASP A 83 -13.16 -9.81 -18.71
N ASP A 84 -14.07 -10.34 -19.56
CA ASP A 84 -15.41 -9.76 -19.75
C ASP A 84 -16.30 -9.87 -18.50
N GLU A 85 -15.96 -10.76 -17.55
CA GLU A 85 -16.70 -10.96 -16.30
C GLU A 85 -16.12 -10.11 -15.17
N HIS A 86 -14.80 -9.90 -15.16
CA HIS A 86 -14.07 -9.25 -14.09
C HIS A 86 -13.52 -7.92 -14.57
N ALA A 87 -14.15 -6.82 -14.21
CA ALA A 87 -13.69 -5.47 -14.54
C ALA A 87 -12.47 -5.03 -13.71
N TYR A 88 -11.50 -5.95 -13.49
CA TYR A 88 -10.32 -5.68 -12.69
C TYR A 88 -9.13 -5.26 -13.56
N TYR A 89 -8.21 -4.51 -12.99
CA TYR A 89 -7.03 -4.03 -13.70
C TYR A 89 -5.87 -5.01 -13.54
N PRO A 90 -4.96 -5.08 -14.53
CA PRO A 90 -3.86 -6.02 -14.48
C PRO A 90 -3.00 -5.78 -13.24
N ALA A 91 -2.85 -6.80 -12.43
CA ALA A 91 -1.79 -6.86 -11.45
C ALA A 91 -0.56 -7.40 -12.15
N MET A 92 0.48 -6.60 -12.32
CA MET A 92 1.77 -7.01 -12.84
C MET A 92 2.84 -6.67 -11.82
N CYS A 93 3.26 -7.68 -11.10
CA CYS A 93 4.26 -7.47 -10.06
C CYS A 93 5.09 -8.72 -9.82
N TYR A 94 6.26 -8.50 -9.25
CA TYR A 94 7.17 -9.55 -8.82
C TYR A 94 7.23 -9.58 -7.31
N ASN A 95 7.32 -10.78 -6.75
CA ASN A 95 7.34 -11.00 -5.30
C ASN A 95 8.68 -11.65 -4.90
N PRO A 96 9.79 -10.89 -4.83
CA PRO A 96 11.10 -11.47 -4.54
C PRO A 96 11.11 -12.20 -3.20
N CYS A 97 11.57 -13.47 -3.21
CA CYS A 97 11.63 -14.31 -2.02
C CYS A 97 12.88 -15.21 -2.04
N LEU A 98 13.25 -15.74 -0.89
CA LEU A 98 14.28 -16.79 -0.79
C LEU A 98 13.63 -18.17 -0.93
N ASP A 99 14.42 -19.15 -1.36
CA ASP A 99 14.03 -20.57 -1.54
C ASP A 99 13.46 -21.20 -0.26
N GLU A 100 13.93 -20.74 0.91
CA GLU A 100 13.43 -21.16 2.20
C GLU A 100 12.29 -20.25 2.65
N TYR A 101 11.12 -20.47 2.11
CA TYR A 101 9.91 -19.82 2.57
C TYR A 101 9.45 -20.44 3.89
N ASN A 102 9.35 -19.60 4.92
CA ASN A 102 8.73 -19.97 6.18
C ASN A 102 7.49 -19.12 6.43
N PRO A 103 6.26 -19.65 6.15
CA PRO A 103 5.02 -18.91 6.33
C PRO A 103 4.77 -18.48 7.77
N ASP A 104 5.27 -19.25 8.75
CA ASP A 104 5.14 -18.98 10.19
C ASP A 104 6.29 -18.12 10.74
N GLY A 105 7.28 -17.80 9.92
CA GLY A 105 8.43 -17.03 10.33
C GLY A 105 8.22 -15.52 10.22
N PRO A 106 9.00 -14.75 11.01
CA PRO A 106 9.02 -13.30 10.89
C PRO A 106 9.56 -12.80 9.54
N ASN A 107 9.94 -13.71 8.67
CA ASN A 107 10.68 -13.47 7.43
C ASN A 107 9.83 -13.50 6.16
N TYR A 108 8.52 -13.51 6.30
CA TYR A 108 7.61 -13.37 5.18
C TYR A 108 7.52 -11.89 4.75
N GLY A 109 7.92 -11.59 3.54
CA GLY A 109 7.65 -10.28 2.96
C GLY A 109 8.77 -9.66 2.14
N ALA A 110 8.45 -8.55 1.52
CA ALA A 110 9.29 -7.79 0.60
C ALA A 110 10.65 -7.33 1.19
N TYR A 111 10.80 -7.29 2.50
CA TYR A 111 12.07 -6.88 3.11
C TYR A 111 13.22 -7.87 2.90
N MET A 112 12.95 -9.13 2.53
CA MET A 112 14.01 -10.11 2.28
C MET A 112 14.92 -9.66 1.14
N HIS A 113 14.38 -9.08 0.07
CA HIS A 113 15.20 -8.54 -1.00
C HIS A 113 16.07 -7.36 -0.54
N LEU A 114 15.64 -6.60 0.45
CA LEU A 114 16.43 -5.50 1.03
C LEU A 114 17.60 -6.01 1.85
N GLU A 115 17.44 -7.12 2.59
CA GLU A 115 18.55 -7.74 3.33
C GLU A 115 19.61 -8.28 2.37
N VAL A 116 19.18 -8.99 1.33
CA VAL A 116 20.09 -9.49 0.29
C VAL A 116 20.74 -8.33 -0.49
N MET A 117 19.99 -7.27 -0.82
CA MET A 117 20.56 -6.07 -1.42
C MET A 117 21.60 -5.40 -0.54
N ARG A 118 21.38 -5.37 0.77
CA ARG A 118 22.36 -4.85 1.74
C ARG A 118 23.64 -5.63 1.68
N GLU A 119 23.57 -6.96 1.68
CA GLU A 119 24.76 -7.81 1.55
C GLU A 119 25.53 -7.49 0.28
N VAL A 120 24.85 -7.44 -0.86
CA VAL A 120 25.47 -7.07 -2.14
C VAL A 120 26.10 -5.69 -2.10
N PHE A 121 25.43 -4.71 -1.49
CA PHE A 121 25.94 -3.36 -1.35
C PHE A 121 27.23 -3.31 -0.51
N GLU A 122 27.27 -4.04 0.61
CA GLU A 122 28.44 -4.13 1.49
C GLU A 122 29.60 -4.88 0.80
N GLU A 123 29.31 -5.96 0.06
CA GLU A 123 30.30 -6.68 -0.76
C GLU A 123 30.94 -5.80 -1.85
N LEU A 124 30.18 -4.86 -2.39
CA LEU A 124 30.68 -3.87 -3.35
C LEU A 124 31.44 -2.70 -2.69
N GLY A 125 31.60 -2.73 -1.36
CA GLY A 125 32.31 -1.72 -0.59
C GLY A 125 31.46 -0.56 -0.15
N GLY A 126 30.13 -0.69 -0.18
CA GLY A 126 29.18 0.28 0.39
C GLY A 126 29.28 0.28 1.91
N GLU A 127 29.07 1.45 2.54
CA GLU A 127 29.04 1.61 3.99
C GLU A 127 27.63 2.05 4.42
N ILE A 128 27.07 1.41 5.45
CA ILE A 128 25.80 1.78 6.07
C ILE A 128 26.08 2.30 7.47
N LEU A 129 25.67 3.52 7.75
CA LEU A 129 25.76 4.14 9.07
C LEU A 129 24.40 4.04 9.76
N PHE A 130 24.27 3.07 10.67
CA PHE A 130 23.09 2.94 11.51
C PHE A 130 23.07 4.00 12.62
N THR A 131 21.92 4.26 13.23
CA THR A 131 21.73 5.25 14.30
C THR A 131 22.40 6.60 13.98
N THR A 132 22.30 7.00 12.70
CA THR A 132 22.96 8.20 12.20
C THR A 132 21.96 9.02 11.36
N PRO A 133 20.96 9.66 12.00
CA PRO A 133 19.96 10.46 11.31
C PRO A 133 20.61 11.66 10.62
N ALA A 134 20.25 11.84 9.35
CA ALA A 134 20.59 13.02 8.58
C ALA A 134 19.83 14.25 9.12
N GLN A 135 20.50 15.38 9.22
CA GLN A 135 19.97 16.61 9.80
C GLN A 135 19.81 17.74 8.78
N GLN A 136 20.77 17.86 7.86
CA GLN A 136 20.82 18.98 6.93
C GLN A 136 21.63 18.63 5.68
N LEU A 137 21.18 19.15 4.52
CA LEU A 137 21.96 19.13 3.30
C LEU A 137 23.04 20.22 3.32
N VAL A 138 24.20 19.92 2.72
CA VAL A 138 25.27 20.89 2.50
C VAL A 138 25.18 21.40 1.07
N GLN A 139 25.09 22.72 0.92
CA GLN A 139 25.08 23.40 -0.40
C GLN A 139 26.33 24.27 -0.56
N ASP A 140 26.83 24.36 -1.78
CA ASP A 140 27.85 25.34 -2.14
C ASP A 140 27.26 26.72 -2.46
N ASP A 141 28.10 27.69 -2.80
CA ASP A 141 27.67 29.05 -3.10
C ASP A 141 26.74 29.15 -4.32
N SER A 142 26.67 28.14 -5.18
CA SER A 142 25.75 28.07 -6.32
C SER A 142 24.38 27.48 -5.95
N GLY A 143 24.24 26.94 -4.72
CA GLY A 143 23.07 26.23 -4.27
C GLY A 143 23.05 24.74 -4.67
N LYS A 144 24.14 24.20 -5.22
CA LYS A 144 24.29 22.79 -5.52
C LYS A 144 24.51 21.99 -4.22
N VAL A 145 23.82 20.85 -4.10
CA VAL A 145 24.01 19.95 -2.96
C VAL A 145 25.30 19.15 -3.13
N THR A 146 26.16 19.23 -2.11
CA THR A 146 27.51 18.63 -2.09
C THR A 146 27.74 17.66 -0.94
N GLY A 147 26.74 17.45 -0.08
CA GLY A 147 26.85 16.54 1.04
C GLY A 147 25.68 16.60 2.01
N VAL A 148 25.84 15.93 3.12
CA VAL A 148 24.86 15.88 4.21
C VAL A 148 25.56 15.97 5.57
N ILE A 149 24.93 16.64 6.51
CA ILE A 149 25.30 16.63 7.93
C ILE A 149 24.38 15.63 8.64
N ALA A 150 24.96 14.78 9.46
CA ALA A 150 24.25 13.78 10.24
C ALA A 150 24.76 13.76 11.69
N GLU A 151 23.92 13.29 12.61
CA GLU A 151 24.26 13.09 14.01
C GLU A 151 24.43 11.59 14.26
N SER A 152 25.63 11.16 14.55
CA SER A 152 25.95 9.76 14.82
C SER A 152 26.10 9.52 16.31
N ASP A 153 25.49 8.49 16.84
CA ASP A 153 25.63 8.11 18.25
C ASP A 153 27.10 7.88 18.66
N ASP A 154 27.88 7.29 17.75
CA ASP A 154 29.27 6.93 18.02
C ASP A 154 30.28 8.02 17.66
N ARG A 155 29.96 8.88 16.68
CA ARG A 155 30.91 9.82 16.07
C ARG A 155 30.54 11.28 16.30
N GLY A 156 29.40 11.57 16.95
CA GLY A 156 28.84 12.93 17.06
C GLY A 156 28.44 13.50 15.71
N THR A 157 28.42 14.80 15.57
CA THR A 157 28.09 15.47 14.32
C THR A 157 29.14 15.17 13.24
N ILE A 158 28.72 14.59 12.14
CA ILE A 158 29.58 14.27 10.99
C ILE A 158 29.06 14.96 9.73
N GLN A 159 29.99 15.29 8.83
CA GLN A 159 29.65 15.72 7.47
C GLN A 159 30.11 14.65 6.47
N VAL A 160 29.22 14.20 5.63
CA VAL A 160 29.51 13.29 4.52
C VAL A 160 29.48 14.09 3.21
N ASN A 161 30.62 14.18 2.53
CA ASN A 161 30.72 14.88 1.23
C ASN A 161 30.36 13.92 0.09
N ALA A 162 29.49 14.34 -0.78
CA ALA A 162 29.04 13.59 -1.95
C ALA A 162 29.78 14.06 -3.21
N LYS A 163 30.34 13.11 -3.98
CA LYS A 163 31.02 13.41 -5.25
C LYS A 163 30.05 13.64 -6.39
N ASN A 164 29.02 12.81 -6.47
CA ASN A 164 28.09 12.76 -7.60
C ASN A 164 26.69 13.27 -7.23
N GLY A 165 26.35 13.32 -5.95
CA GLY A 165 25.07 13.80 -5.44
C GLY A 165 24.61 13.07 -4.20
N VAL A 166 23.52 13.53 -3.62
CA VAL A 166 22.81 12.96 -2.48
C VAL A 166 21.45 12.48 -2.96
N VAL A 167 21.06 11.26 -2.57
CA VAL A 167 19.73 10.70 -2.84
C VAL A 167 18.95 10.62 -1.53
N ILE A 168 17.81 11.27 -1.46
CA ILE A 168 16.85 11.18 -0.34
C ILE A 168 15.86 10.06 -0.64
N CYS A 169 15.75 9.09 0.29
CA CYS A 169 14.80 7.99 0.28
C CYS A 169 14.37 7.68 1.72
N THR A 170 13.87 8.68 2.47
CA THR A 170 13.61 8.57 3.91
C THR A 170 12.20 8.10 4.26
N GLY A 171 11.32 7.91 3.25
CA GLY A 171 10.05 7.21 3.40
C GLY A 171 8.84 8.09 3.70
N GLY A 172 8.96 9.41 3.65
CA GLY A 172 7.87 10.34 3.93
C GLY A 172 7.73 10.70 5.40
N TYR A 173 6.50 11.00 5.87
CA TYR A 173 6.26 11.56 7.21
C TYR A 173 5.10 10.90 7.96
N GLY A 174 4.81 9.62 7.67
CA GLY A 174 3.67 8.90 8.24
C GLY A 174 3.69 8.74 9.77
N ALA A 175 4.86 8.83 10.41
CA ALA A 175 5.03 8.81 11.85
C ALA A 175 5.06 10.21 12.50
N ASN A 176 5.00 11.27 11.70
CA ASN A 176 5.01 12.65 12.19
C ASN A 176 3.59 13.22 12.23
N THR A 177 2.96 13.19 13.41
CA THR A 177 1.58 13.63 13.62
C THR A 177 1.37 15.10 13.23
N GLU A 178 2.35 15.97 13.50
CA GLU A 178 2.27 17.40 13.15
C GLU A 178 2.22 17.58 11.63
N MET A 179 3.16 16.97 10.90
CA MET A 179 3.16 17.03 9.43
C MET A 179 1.90 16.38 8.81
N LEU A 180 1.40 15.29 9.39
CA LEU A 180 0.16 14.66 8.93
C LEU A 180 -1.04 15.59 9.10
N ASN A 181 -1.15 16.28 10.23
CA ASN A 181 -2.25 17.20 10.50
C ASN A 181 -2.17 18.46 9.63
N ASP A 182 -0.96 18.93 9.34
CA ASP A 182 -0.75 20.12 8.51
C ASP A 182 -0.91 19.84 7.01
N LEU A 183 -0.37 18.71 6.54
CA LEU A 183 -0.25 18.42 5.11
C LEU A 183 -1.33 17.45 4.59
N CYS A 184 -1.83 16.54 5.43
CA CYS A 184 -2.84 15.54 5.07
C CYS A 184 -4.04 15.49 6.04
N PRO A 185 -4.63 16.62 6.48
CA PRO A 185 -5.63 16.62 7.54
C PRO A 185 -6.90 15.81 7.20
N GLY A 186 -7.26 15.74 5.93
CA GLY A 186 -8.44 15.01 5.45
C GLY A 186 -8.20 13.51 5.25
N ASN A 187 -6.98 13.10 4.98
CA ASN A 187 -6.65 11.73 4.58
C ASN A 187 -6.28 10.81 5.74
N SER A 188 -5.72 11.34 6.83
CA SER A 188 -5.17 10.50 7.91
C SER A 188 -5.98 10.53 9.20
N LYS A 189 -6.96 11.42 9.30
CA LYS A 189 -7.69 11.70 10.56
C LYS A 189 -8.43 10.49 11.12
N TRP A 190 -9.05 9.70 10.25
CA TRP A 190 -9.92 8.59 10.65
C TRP A 190 -9.23 7.24 10.49
N CYS A 191 -7.96 7.17 10.88
CA CYS A 191 -7.20 5.92 10.93
C CYS A 191 -7.21 5.34 12.34
N GLY A 192 -7.60 4.07 12.47
CA GLY A 192 -7.60 3.34 13.74
C GLY A 192 -6.21 2.83 14.14
N LEU A 193 -5.31 2.67 13.17
CA LEU A 193 -3.93 2.27 13.41
C LEU A 193 -2.98 2.85 12.36
N THR A 194 -1.67 2.74 12.62
CA THR A 194 -0.62 3.08 11.66
C THR A 194 0.42 1.97 11.54
N SER A 195 0.91 1.75 10.32
CA SER A 195 2.10 0.96 10.04
C SER A 195 3.34 1.84 9.84
N ALA A 196 3.16 3.15 9.64
CA ALA A 196 4.22 4.13 9.53
C ALA A 196 4.71 4.49 10.95
N THR A 197 5.85 3.97 11.35
CA THR A 197 6.37 4.12 12.73
C THR A 197 7.76 4.76 12.79
N THR A 198 8.39 5.02 11.64
CA THR A 198 9.77 5.50 11.53
C THR A 198 9.94 6.68 10.57
N GLU A 199 8.94 6.98 9.76
CA GLU A 199 8.97 8.00 8.72
C GLU A 199 8.61 9.37 9.31
N THR A 200 9.63 10.16 9.66
CA THR A 200 9.49 11.43 10.41
C THR A 200 9.50 12.69 9.55
N GLY A 201 9.66 12.53 8.22
CA GLY A 201 9.66 13.65 7.27
C GLY A 201 11.00 14.40 7.16
N ASP A 202 12.08 13.82 7.68
CA ASP A 202 13.39 14.49 7.72
C ASP A 202 13.92 14.79 6.32
N GLY A 203 13.78 13.85 5.38
CA GLY A 203 14.23 14.04 4.00
C GLY A 203 13.45 15.13 3.27
N ILE A 204 12.13 15.15 3.42
CA ILE A 204 11.28 16.20 2.84
C ILE A 204 11.69 17.56 3.42
N ARG A 205 11.82 17.69 4.74
CA ARG A 205 12.23 18.94 5.39
C ARG A 205 13.58 19.41 4.87
N MET A 206 14.58 18.54 4.78
CA MET A 206 15.90 18.87 4.25
C MET A 206 15.84 19.35 2.80
N ALA A 207 15.00 18.71 1.95
CA ALA A 207 14.82 19.13 0.58
C ALA A 207 14.14 20.51 0.49
N LEU A 208 13.12 20.77 1.32
CA LEU A 208 12.46 22.09 1.40
C LEU A 208 13.41 23.19 1.85
N TRP A 209 14.26 22.94 2.84
CA TRP A 209 15.31 23.90 3.27
C TRP A 209 16.34 24.16 2.16
N ALA A 210 16.59 23.19 1.29
CA ALA A 210 17.44 23.39 0.11
C ALA A 210 16.73 24.15 -1.04
N GLY A 211 15.45 24.47 -0.88
CA GLY A 211 14.64 25.25 -1.82
C GLY A 211 13.76 24.42 -2.75
N ALA A 212 13.54 23.15 -2.46
CA ALA A 212 12.62 22.32 -3.24
C ALA A 212 11.16 22.72 -3.03
N GLU A 213 10.32 22.45 -4.02
CA GLU A 213 8.89 22.65 -3.98
C GLU A 213 8.19 21.38 -3.48
N LEU A 214 7.23 21.55 -2.56
CA LEU A 214 6.32 20.50 -2.14
C LEU A 214 5.09 20.49 -3.06
N GLU A 215 4.56 19.32 -3.41
CA GLU A 215 3.30 19.24 -4.16
C GLU A 215 2.13 19.85 -3.38
N ALA A 216 1.11 20.35 -4.10
CA ALA A 216 0.05 21.16 -3.52
C ALA A 216 -0.98 20.36 -2.69
N GLY A 217 -1.15 19.08 -2.97
CA GLY A 217 -2.11 18.22 -2.28
C GLY A 217 -1.42 17.16 -1.44
N GLY A 218 -1.94 16.86 -0.27
CA GLY A 218 -1.43 15.80 0.58
C GLY A 218 -2.23 14.52 0.46
N ALA A 219 -1.58 13.39 0.21
CA ALA A 219 -2.22 12.09 0.14
C ALA A 219 -1.49 11.04 0.99
N CYS A 220 -2.25 10.06 1.43
CA CYS A 220 -1.76 8.89 2.16
C CYS A 220 -2.27 7.61 1.51
N MET A 221 -1.45 6.57 1.56
CA MET A 221 -1.91 5.22 1.30
C MET A 221 -2.53 4.66 2.56
N ILE A 222 -3.84 4.47 2.54
CA ILE A 222 -4.61 4.01 3.69
C ILE A 222 -5.38 2.76 3.27
N TRP A 223 -5.25 1.70 4.06
CA TRP A 223 -6.04 0.49 3.92
C TRP A 223 -7.28 0.55 4.82
N ASN A 224 -8.40 0.02 4.38
CA ASN A 224 -9.58 -0.21 5.21
C ASN A 224 -9.42 -1.48 6.07
N ARG A 225 -8.37 -1.57 6.88
CA ARG A 225 -7.93 -2.79 7.58
C ARG A 225 -7.67 -2.61 9.07
N ALA A 226 -8.04 -1.48 9.64
CA ALA A 226 -8.02 -1.33 11.08
C ALA A 226 -9.33 -1.87 11.66
N ILE A 227 -9.25 -3.03 12.32
CA ILE A 227 -10.37 -3.53 13.12
C ILE A 227 -10.42 -2.75 14.44
N LEU A 228 -11.58 -2.18 14.76
CA LEU A 228 -11.75 -1.31 15.92
C LEU A 228 -12.36 -2.11 17.08
N PRO A 229 -11.69 -2.18 18.25
CA PRO A 229 -12.27 -2.79 19.43
C PRO A 229 -13.45 -1.96 19.96
N ASP A 230 -14.26 -2.55 20.84
CA ASP A 230 -15.34 -1.84 21.50
C ASP A 230 -14.80 -0.66 22.32
N GLY A 231 -15.52 0.47 22.28
CA GLY A 231 -15.08 1.69 22.96
C GLY A 231 -13.92 2.44 22.31
N PHE A 232 -13.47 2.02 21.13
CA PHE A 232 -12.43 2.74 20.40
C PHE A 232 -12.87 4.16 20.03
N GLU A 233 -11.99 5.12 20.30
CA GLU A 233 -12.13 6.52 19.90
C GLU A 233 -10.94 6.94 19.03
N PHE A 234 -11.22 7.72 17.98
CA PHE A 234 -10.15 8.29 17.13
C PHE A 234 -9.42 9.40 17.89
N THR A 235 -8.10 9.34 17.89
CA THR A 235 -7.21 10.35 18.48
C THR A 235 -6.15 10.76 17.46
N ASP A 236 -5.45 11.87 17.74
CA ASP A 236 -4.31 12.29 16.92
C ASP A 236 -3.09 11.33 17.06
N GLU A 237 -3.02 10.61 18.17
CA GLU A 237 -2.00 9.58 18.40
C GLU A 237 -2.49 8.25 17.82
N ARG A 238 -1.85 7.79 16.74
CA ARG A 238 -2.13 6.50 16.12
C ARG A 238 -1.23 5.45 16.71
N THR A 239 -1.82 4.38 17.20
CA THR A 239 -1.06 3.24 17.72
C THR A 239 -0.67 2.30 16.58
N GLY A 240 0.55 1.75 16.65
CA GLY A 240 0.94 0.65 15.77
C GLY A 240 0.11 -0.60 16.09
N GLY A 241 -0.22 -1.38 15.06
CA GLY A 241 -0.99 -2.60 15.22
C GLY A 241 -0.96 -3.48 13.98
N ALA A 242 -1.41 -4.72 14.16
CA ALA A 242 -1.58 -5.64 13.04
C ALA A 242 -2.80 -5.24 12.21
N ILE A 243 -2.64 -5.25 10.91
CA ILE A 243 -3.75 -5.04 9.98
C ILE A 243 -4.68 -6.26 9.97
N PHE A 244 -5.97 -6.03 9.85
CA PHE A 244 -6.98 -7.07 9.67
C PHE A 244 -7.23 -7.29 8.17
N LEU A 245 -6.53 -8.24 7.57
CA LEU A 245 -6.53 -8.44 6.12
C LEU A 245 -7.93 -8.75 5.53
N PRO A 246 -8.82 -9.52 6.22
CA PRO A 246 -10.19 -9.73 5.75
C PRO A 246 -11.01 -8.44 5.57
N GLY A 247 -10.64 -7.34 6.25
CA GLY A 247 -11.30 -6.04 6.11
C GLY A 247 -11.24 -5.43 4.70
N SER A 248 -10.36 -5.93 3.81
CA SER A 248 -10.29 -5.49 2.41
C SER A 248 -11.01 -6.42 1.44
N GLN A 249 -11.71 -7.44 1.93
CA GLN A 249 -12.56 -8.25 1.08
C GLN A 249 -13.87 -7.52 0.77
N PRO A 250 -14.46 -7.72 -0.40
CA PRO A 250 -15.67 -7.01 -0.82
C PRO A 250 -16.96 -7.58 -0.20
N PHE A 251 -16.95 -7.89 1.09
CA PHE A 251 -18.15 -8.23 1.84
C PHE A 251 -19.09 -7.02 1.97
N LEU A 252 -20.30 -7.24 2.44
CA LEU A 252 -21.27 -6.16 2.69
C LEU A 252 -20.73 -5.16 3.72
N HIS A 253 -20.84 -3.87 3.41
CA HIS A 253 -20.56 -2.80 4.37
C HIS A 253 -21.85 -2.04 4.72
N VAL A 254 -22.07 -1.84 6.03
CA VAL A 254 -23.13 -0.96 6.52
C VAL A 254 -22.53 0.10 7.45
N ASN A 255 -23.18 1.27 7.51
CA ASN A 255 -22.78 2.35 8.39
C ASN A 255 -23.31 2.17 9.83
N ALA A 256 -23.07 3.15 10.71
CA ALA A 256 -23.52 3.12 12.11
C ALA A 256 -25.05 3.12 12.26
N ASN A 257 -25.81 3.39 11.19
CA ASN A 257 -27.27 3.33 11.17
C ASN A 257 -27.81 1.98 10.63
N GLY A 258 -26.94 1.07 10.21
CA GLY A 258 -27.31 -0.19 9.56
C GLY A 258 -27.60 -0.08 8.07
N GLU A 259 -27.25 1.02 7.41
CA GLU A 259 -27.53 1.29 6.01
C GLU A 259 -26.32 0.90 5.14
N ARG A 260 -26.56 0.17 4.04
CA ARG A 260 -25.58 0.00 2.97
C ARG A 260 -25.38 1.32 2.25
N PHE A 261 -24.13 1.73 1.97
CA PHE A 261 -23.81 3.07 1.49
C PHE A 261 -22.82 3.13 0.31
N MET A 262 -22.28 2.00 -0.15
CA MET A 262 -21.29 1.98 -1.21
C MET A 262 -21.36 0.70 -2.06
N ASN A 263 -20.64 0.74 -3.18
CA ASN A 263 -20.17 -0.46 -3.86
C ASN A 263 -18.91 -0.94 -3.11
N GLU A 264 -18.94 -2.16 -2.60
CA GLU A 264 -17.82 -2.72 -1.83
C GLU A 264 -16.68 -3.23 -2.73
N ASP A 265 -16.90 -3.33 -4.03
CA ASP A 265 -15.87 -3.62 -5.01
C ASP A 265 -15.07 -2.35 -5.34
N GLN A 266 -14.41 -1.81 -4.33
CA GLN A 266 -13.57 -0.63 -4.44
C GLN A 266 -12.15 -0.97 -3.98
N CYS A 267 -11.17 -0.29 -4.57
CA CYS A 267 -9.83 -0.34 -4.00
C CYS A 267 -9.83 0.23 -2.57
N TYR A 268 -8.94 -0.28 -1.74
CA TYR A 268 -8.93 0.00 -0.31
C TYR A 268 -8.87 1.50 0.06
N PRO A 269 -8.20 2.42 -0.66
CA PRO A 269 -8.29 3.84 -0.33
C PRO A 269 -9.68 4.43 -0.54
N MET A 270 -10.41 3.97 -1.57
CA MET A 270 -11.79 4.43 -1.82
C MET A 270 -12.76 3.84 -0.80
N SER A 271 -12.60 2.56 -0.46
CA SER A 271 -13.39 1.91 0.60
C SER A 271 -13.17 2.58 1.95
N TYR A 272 -11.91 2.91 2.30
CA TYR A 272 -11.60 3.73 3.47
C TYR A 272 -12.31 5.08 3.44
N ALA A 273 -12.17 5.83 2.34
CA ALA A 273 -12.77 7.16 2.23
C ALA A 273 -14.30 7.12 2.34
N ALA A 274 -14.95 6.12 1.75
CA ALA A 274 -16.38 5.91 1.87
C ALA A 274 -16.80 5.68 3.32
N GLY A 275 -16.10 4.82 4.06
CA GLY A 275 -16.33 4.54 5.48
C GLY A 275 -16.04 5.75 6.39
N ALA A 276 -14.95 6.46 6.13
CA ALA A 276 -14.55 7.65 6.89
C ALA A 276 -15.59 8.81 6.80
N ASN A 277 -16.37 8.84 5.72
CA ASN A 277 -17.46 9.81 5.55
C ASN A 277 -18.79 9.39 6.19
N GLN A 278 -18.87 8.19 6.78
CA GLN A 278 -20.07 7.74 7.47
C GLN A 278 -20.13 8.23 8.93
N PRO A 279 -21.32 8.20 9.55
CA PRO A 279 -21.46 8.49 10.99
C PRO A 279 -20.52 7.59 11.81
N GLY A 280 -19.72 8.23 12.69
CA GLY A 280 -18.72 7.53 13.51
C GLY A 280 -17.39 7.27 12.79
N HIS A 281 -17.26 7.60 11.48
CA HIS A 281 -16.04 7.51 10.68
C HIS A 281 -15.49 6.07 10.52
N TYR A 282 -16.39 5.10 10.53
CA TYR A 282 -16.11 3.68 10.29
C TYR A 282 -17.28 3.03 9.52
N SER A 283 -17.06 1.81 9.07
CA SER A 283 -18.12 0.91 8.59
C SER A 283 -18.12 -0.40 9.36
N TRP A 284 -19.25 -1.07 9.41
CA TRP A 284 -19.34 -2.46 9.75
C TRP A 284 -19.18 -3.28 8.47
N ILE A 285 -18.15 -4.14 8.42
CA ILE A 285 -18.05 -5.20 7.40
C ILE A 285 -18.80 -6.42 7.91
N VAL A 286 -19.67 -6.99 7.08
CA VAL A 286 -20.59 -8.07 7.46
C VAL A 286 -20.48 -9.22 6.46
N TRP A 287 -20.35 -10.44 6.97
CA TRP A 287 -20.34 -11.68 6.17
C TRP A 287 -20.94 -12.84 6.98
N ASP A 288 -21.01 -14.01 6.37
CA ASP A 288 -21.62 -15.19 6.95
C ASP A 288 -20.72 -16.44 6.92
N GLY A 289 -21.28 -17.61 7.21
CA GLY A 289 -20.55 -18.87 7.30
C GLY A 289 -19.94 -19.35 5.99
N SER A 290 -20.41 -18.86 4.86
CA SER A 290 -19.93 -19.20 3.51
C SER A 290 -18.72 -18.36 3.05
N TYR A 291 -18.14 -17.53 3.96
CA TYR A 291 -17.09 -16.56 3.62
C TYR A 291 -15.88 -17.15 2.89
N TRP A 292 -15.55 -18.41 3.12
CA TRP A 292 -14.39 -19.02 2.49
C TRP A 292 -14.60 -19.19 0.99
N GLU A 293 -15.75 -19.75 0.58
CA GLU A 293 -16.16 -19.94 -0.79
C GLU A 293 -16.36 -18.57 -1.50
N ASP A 294 -16.83 -17.59 -0.74
CA ASP A 294 -16.99 -16.22 -1.23
C ASP A 294 -15.63 -15.58 -1.54
N ILE A 295 -14.67 -15.66 -0.62
CA ILE A 295 -13.33 -15.11 -0.83
C ILE A 295 -12.67 -15.80 -2.05
N GLU A 296 -12.80 -17.12 -2.22
CA GLU A 296 -12.33 -17.82 -3.41
C GLU A 296 -12.90 -17.23 -4.69
N ARG A 297 -14.22 -17.00 -4.69
CA ARG A 297 -14.96 -16.47 -5.84
C ARG A 297 -14.68 -14.99 -6.10
N PHE A 298 -14.33 -14.20 -5.09
CA PHE A 298 -14.04 -12.78 -5.23
C PHE A 298 -12.83 -12.47 -6.10
N ASP A 299 -11.95 -13.42 -6.28
CA ASP A 299 -10.76 -13.27 -7.11
C ASP A 299 -9.95 -12.00 -6.79
N THR A 300 -9.76 -11.74 -5.50
CA THR A 300 -9.08 -10.54 -5.04
C THR A 300 -7.57 -10.70 -5.24
N CYS A 301 -6.97 -9.78 -5.98
CA CYS A 301 -5.54 -9.81 -6.29
C CYS A 301 -4.73 -8.77 -5.51
N GLY A 302 -3.42 -8.82 -5.64
CA GLY A 302 -2.48 -7.88 -5.04
C GLY A 302 -2.49 -7.92 -3.53
N CYS A 303 -2.32 -6.74 -2.92
CA CYS A 303 -2.23 -6.59 -1.46
C CYS A 303 -3.46 -7.03 -0.68
N SER A 304 -4.60 -7.25 -1.34
CA SER A 304 -5.84 -7.72 -0.72
C SER A 304 -6.09 -9.21 -0.90
N ARG A 305 -5.19 -9.91 -1.59
CA ARG A 305 -5.29 -11.34 -1.81
C ARG A 305 -5.22 -12.13 -0.50
N LEU A 306 -6.12 -13.10 -0.34
CA LEU A 306 -6.13 -14.06 0.78
C LEU A 306 -5.82 -15.49 0.33
N PHE A 307 -5.78 -15.73 -0.99
CA PHE A 307 -5.45 -17.03 -1.59
C PHE A 307 -4.22 -16.95 -2.46
N PRO A 308 -3.49 -18.03 -2.69
CA PRO A 308 -2.67 -18.15 -3.87
C PRO A 308 -3.58 -18.02 -5.09
N ALA A 309 -3.09 -17.30 -6.06
CA ALA A 309 -3.82 -16.80 -7.20
C ALA A 309 -4.88 -17.74 -7.76
N PRO A 310 -6.08 -17.23 -8.01
CA PRO A 310 -7.15 -17.95 -8.67
C PRO A 310 -6.79 -18.38 -10.09
N SER A 311 -7.60 -19.26 -10.67
CA SER A 311 -7.46 -19.70 -12.06
C SER A 311 -7.37 -18.50 -13.01
N GLY A 312 -6.28 -18.36 -13.73
CA GLY A 312 -6.03 -17.26 -14.68
C GLY A 312 -4.98 -16.27 -14.26
N THR A 313 -4.45 -16.34 -13.04
CA THR A 313 -3.27 -15.60 -12.63
C THR A 313 -2.03 -16.47 -12.82
N ALA A 314 -0.95 -15.88 -13.32
CA ALA A 314 0.33 -16.57 -13.49
C ALA A 314 1.12 -16.66 -12.17
N PHE A 315 0.43 -16.72 -11.05
CA PHE A 315 1.09 -17.00 -9.78
C PHE A 315 1.52 -18.46 -9.78
N ASN A 316 2.79 -18.69 -9.99
CA ASN A 316 3.31 -20.05 -10.06
C ASN A 316 3.40 -20.63 -8.64
N ALA A 317 2.33 -21.30 -8.20
CA ALA A 317 2.31 -22.01 -6.93
C ALA A 317 3.42 -23.08 -6.84
N ASP A 318 3.93 -23.57 -7.99
CA ASP A 318 5.03 -24.52 -8.03
C ASP A 318 6.41 -23.88 -7.68
N VAL A 319 6.52 -22.56 -7.77
CA VAL A 319 7.73 -21.81 -7.38
C VAL A 319 7.63 -21.33 -5.94
N TYR A 320 6.42 -21.11 -5.44
CA TYR A 320 6.16 -20.93 -4.04
C TYR A 320 5.74 -22.29 -3.48
N ASP A 321 6.56 -22.86 -2.65
CA ASP A 321 6.10 -23.82 -1.64
C ASP A 321 5.33 -23.04 -0.55
N CYS A 322 4.55 -22.05 -1.01
CA CYS A 322 3.59 -21.32 -0.22
C CYS A 322 2.43 -22.26 -0.03
N GLU A 323 2.35 -22.90 1.12
CA GLU A 323 1.04 -23.34 1.57
C GLU A 323 0.11 -22.14 1.43
N ALA A 324 -0.88 -22.30 0.57
CA ALA A 324 -1.99 -21.38 0.45
C ALA A 324 -2.47 -20.99 1.83
N ILE A 325 -2.86 -19.73 2.04
CA ILE A 325 -3.64 -19.41 3.22
C ILE A 325 -4.83 -20.36 3.19
N THR A 326 -4.81 -21.35 4.06
CA THR A 326 -5.91 -22.30 4.19
C THR A 326 -7.02 -21.64 5.00
N LYS A 327 -8.24 -22.17 4.89
CA LYS A 327 -9.33 -21.73 5.77
C LYS A 327 -8.92 -21.82 7.25
N GLU A 328 -8.23 -22.91 7.65
CA GLU A 328 -7.74 -23.09 9.02
C GLU A 328 -6.75 -22.00 9.43
N HIS A 329 -5.85 -21.58 8.53
CA HIS A 329 -4.94 -20.47 8.80
C HIS A 329 -5.70 -19.14 8.92
N LEU A 330 -6.64 -18.86 8.02
CA LEU A 330 -7.49 -17.67 8.10
C LEU A 330 -8.24 -17.60 9.43
N ASP A 331 -8.88 -18.73 9.81
CA ASP A 331 -9.66 -18.83 11.04
C ASP A 331 -8.78 -18.64 12.30
N SER A 332 -7.66 -19.34 12.36
CA SER A 332 -6.81 -19.34 13.55
C SER A 332 -6.00 -18.07 13.73
N PHE A 333 -5.49 -17.51 12.64
CA PHE A 333 -4.58 -16.36 12.68
C PHE A 333 -5.32 -15.01 12.61
N TRP A 334 -6.37 -14.92 11.77
CA TRP A 334 -7.05 -13.65 11.54
C TRP A 334 -8.37 -13.53 12.29
N LEU A 335 -9.21 -14.57 12.34
CA LEU A 335 -10.55 -14.46 12.91
C LEU A 335 -10.57 -14.76 14.42
N ALA A 336 -10.03 -15.89 14.86
CA ALA A 336 -10.13 -16.32 16.25
C ALA A 336 -9.60 -15.28 17.27
N PRO A 337 -8.44 -14.63 17.08
CA PRO A 337 -7.97 -13.62 18.02
C PRO A 337 -8.90 -12.40 18.11
N GLN A 338 -9.57 -12.05 17.00
CA GLN A 338 -10.50 -10.92 16.96
C GLN A 338 -11.86 -11.27 17.56
N ILE A 339 -12.28 -12.53 17.45
CA ILE A 339 -13.46 -13.04 18.14
C ILE A 339 -13.21 -13.07 19.66
N GLU A 340 -12.05 -13.59 20.07
CA GLU A 340 -11.65 -13.66 21.49
C GLU A 340 -11.57 -12.26 22.13
N SER A 341 -11.06 -11.28 21.41
CA SER A 341 -11.00 -9.88 21.87
C SER A 341 -12.36 -9.17 21.85
N GLY A 342 -13.36 -9.73 21.20
CA GLY A 342 -14.67 -9.13 20.98
C GLY A 342 -14.69 -8.05 19.88
N ALA A 343 -13.59 -7.80 19.16
CA ALA A 343 -13.56 -6.87 18.05
C ALA A 343 -14.32 -7.39 16.83
N LEU A 344 -14.25 -8.71 16.57
CA LEU A 344 -15.08 -9.41 15.60
C LEU A 344 -16.24 -10.09 16.33
N LYS A 345 -17.46 -9.72 15.95
CA LYS A 345 -18.69 -10.34 16.44
C LYS A 345 -18.98 -11.59 15.63
N GLN A 346 -19.40 -12.67 16.31
CA GLN A 346 -19.86 -13.92 15.70
C GLN A 346 -21.15 -14.35 16.40
N CYS A 347 -22.23 -14.52 15.63
CA CYS A 347 -23.56 -14.84 16.16
C CYS A 347 -24.29 -15.85 15.25
N ASP A 348 -25.27 -16.55 15.80
CA ASP A 348 -26.05 -17.55 15.06
C ASP A 348 -27.24 -16.92 14.32
N THR A 349 -27.64 -15.70 14.69
CA THR A 349 -28.75 -14.98 14.06
C THR A 349 -28.39 -13.53 13.76
N LEU A 350 -29.08 -12.93 12.77
CA LEU A 350 -28.93 -11.49 12.47
C LEU A 350 -29.46 -10.59 13.60
N ASP A 351 -30.41 -11.07 14.42
CA ASP A 351 -30.90 -10.33 15.58
C ASP A 351 -29.82 -10.26 16.67
N GLU A 352 -29.17 -11.37 16.97
CA GLU A 352 -28.03 -11.40 17.91
C GLU A 352 -26.86 -10.58 17.38
N LEU A 353 -26.59 -10.63 16.07
CA LEU A 353 -25.53 -9.84 15.47
C LEU A 353 -25.81 -8.33 15.59
N ALA A 354 -27.05 -7.90 15.31
CA ALA A 354 -27.45 -6.49 15.46
C ALA A 354 -27.32 -6.03 16.93
N GLU A 355 -27.69 -6.86 17.91
CA GLU A 355 -27.48 -6.59 19.32
C GLU A 355 -25.98 -6.48 19.68
N ALA A 356 -25.15 -7.40 19.18
CA ALA A 356 -23.70 -7.39 19.38
C ALA A 356 -23.01 -6.18 18.73
N MET A 357 -23.57 -5.65 17.62
CA MET A 357 -23.16 -4.39 16.99
C MET A 357 -23.59 -3.14 17.80
N GLY A 358 -24.41 -3.30 18.84
CA GLY A 358 -24.92 -2.23 19.67
C GLY A 358 -26.04 -1.41 19.00
N PHE A 359 -26.78 -2.01 18.07
CA PHE A 359 -27.91 -1.36 17.42
C PHE A 359 -29.15 -1.39 18.32
N ASP A 360 -29.84 -0.24 18.37
CA ASP A 360 -31.20 -0.21 18.92
C ASP A 360 -32.22 -0.84 17.94
N ALA A 361 -33.47 -0.90 18.34
CA ALA A 361 -34.52 -1.57 17.55
C ALA A 361 -34.66 -0.99 16.12
N ASP A 362 -34.54 0.32 15.97
CA ASP A 362 -34.71 0.99 14.67
C ASP A 362 -33.49 0.70 13.75
N ARG A 363 -32.28 0.80 14.29
CA ARG A 363 -31.05 0.45 13.55
C ARG A 363 -30.97 -1.03 13.22
N ALA A 364 -31.39 -1.89 14.15
CA ALA A 364 -31.48 -3.33 13.90
C ALA A 364 -32.46 -3.68 12.79
N ALA A 365 -33.61 -3.02 12.76
CA ALA A 365 -34.58 -3.18 11.68
C ALA A 365 -34.02 -2.70 10.34
N THR A 366 -33.36 -1.54 10.31
CA THR A 366 -32.70 -1.00 9.13
C THR A 366 -31.61 -1.94 8.62
N PHE A 367 -30.75 -2.43 9.51
CA PHE A 367 -29.68 -3.38 9.19
C PHE A 367 -30.24 -4.65 8.53
N LYS A 368 -31.23 -5.29 9.14
CA LYS A 368 -31.84 -6.51 8.59
C LYS A 368 -32.50 -6.27 7.24
N ALA A 369 -33.18 -5.14 7.06
CA ALA A 369 -33.76 -4.78 5.76
C ALA A 369 -32.69 -4.58 4.67
N ASN A 370 -31.52 -4.01 5.01
CA ASN A 370 -30.40 -3.85 4.09
C ASN A 370 -29.73 -5.21 3.76
N VAL A 371 -29.61 -6.12 4.74
CA VAL A 371 -29.13 -7.49 4.49
C VAL A 371 -30.11 -8.23 3.56
N GLU A 372 -31.42 -8.18 3.83
CA GLU A 372 -32.43 -8.80 2.97
C GLU A 372 -32.35 -8.25 1.54
N ARG A 373 -32.28 -6.92 1.40
CA ARG A 373 -32.10 -6.26 0.09
C ARG A 373 -30.82 -6.70 -0.62
N TYR A 374 -29.73 -6.80 0.09
CA TYR A 374 -28.46 -7.24 -0.46
C TYR A 374 -28.50 -8.69 -0.93
N ASN A 375 -29.17 -9.58 -0.16
CA ASN A 375 -29.39 -10.97 -0.54
C ASN A 375 -30.26 -11.11 -1.82
N GLU A 376 -31.29 -10.25 -1.97
CA GLU A 376 -32.05 -10.18 -3.22
C GLU A 376 -31.18 -9.83 -4.43
N LEU A 377 -30.25 -8.87 -4.27
CA LEU A 377 -29.31 -8.46 -5.32
C LEU A 377 -28.31 -9.56 -5.65
N ALA A 378 -27.80 -10.26 -4.63
CA ALA A 378 -26.91 -11.40 -4.79
C ALA A 378 -27.63 -12.56 -5.53
N ALA A 379 -28.83 -12.91 -5.13
CA ALA A 379 -29.65 -13.94 -5.80
C ALA A 379 -29.99 -13.56 -7.24
N ALA A 380 -30.19 -12.26 -7.53
CA ALA A 380 -30.45 -11.77 -8.89
C ALA A 380 -29.16 -11.72 -9.75
N GLY A 381 -27.98 -11.86 -9.15
CA GLY A 381 -26.69 -11.69 -9.82
C GLY A 381 -26.48 -10.29 -10.39
N LYS A 382 -27.12 -9.28 -9.80
CA LYS A 382 -27.05 -7.90 -10.29
C LYS A 382 -27.32 -6.88 -9.19
N ASP A 383 -26.35 -6.06 -8.89
CA ASP A 383 -26.50 -4.94 -7.98
C ASP A 383 -27.00 -3.70 -8.73
N VAL A 384 -28.30 -3.41 -8.63
CA VAL A 384 -28.92 -2.22 -9.23
C VAL A 384 -28.85 -1.00 -8.32
N ASP A 385 -28.39 -1.16 -7.06
CA ASP A 385 -28.35 -0.09 -6.08
C ASP A 385 -27.00 0.65 -6.12
N PHE A 386 -25.87 -0.09 -6.19
CA PHE A 386 -24.52 0.46 -6.18
C PHE A 386 -23.61 -0.06 -7.31
N GLY A 387 -24.06 -1.02 -8.12
CA GLY A 387 -23.32 -1.49 -9.29
C GLY A 387 -22.15 -2.42 -8.98
N LYS A 388 -22.19 -3.12 -7.83
CA LYS A 388 -21.19 -4.13 -7.49
C LYS A 388 -21.23 -5.28 -8.49
N PRO A 389 -20.08 -5.75 -9.02
CA PRO A 389 -20.03 -6.86 -9.97
C PRO A 389 -20.64 -8.14 -9.42
N ALA A 390 -21.30 -8.91 -10.27
CA ALA A 390 -22.03 -10.12 -9.88
C ALA A 390 -21.14 -11.14 -9.13
N TYR A 391 -19.92 -11.38 -9.62
CA TYR A 391 -18.99 -12.33 -9.01
C TYR A 391 -18.52 -11.94 -7.61
N ARG A 392 -18.71 -10.68 -7.20
CA ARG A 392 -18.38 -10.15 -5.88
C ARG A 392 -19.58 -9.95 -4.96
N LEU A 393 -20.79 -10.25 -5.42
CA LEU A 393 -21.96 -10.32 -4.56
C LEU A 393 -21.93 -11.61 -3.74
N SER A 394 -22.06 -11.49 -2.42
CA SER A 394 -22.10 -12.62 -1.48
C SER A 394 -23.35 -12.46 -0.60
N ALA A 395 -24.22 -13.47 -0.56
CA ALA A 395 -25.35 -13.45 0.35
C ALA A 395 -24.88 -13.43 1.82
N VAL A 396 -25.73 -12.96 2.72
CA VAL A 396 -25.55 -13.01 4.17
C VAL A 396 -26.76 -13.74 4.74
N ASP A 397 -26.79 -15.08 4.57
CA ASP A 397 -27.96 -15.91 4.90
C ASP A 397 -27.60 -17.26 5.54
N GLU A 398 -26.30 -17.59 5.68
CA GLU A 398 -25.82 -18.85 6.23
C GLU A 398 -25.04 -18.64 7.55
N PRO A 399 -25.57 -19.06 8.72
CA PRO A 399 -24.86 -18.87 9.98
C PRO A 399 -23.56 -19.69 10.08
N PRO A 400 -22.56 -19.25 10.88
CA PRO A 400 -22.61 -18.07 11.76
C PRO A 400 -22.42 -16.76 11.00
N PHE A 401 -23.03 -15.70 11.52
CA PHE A 401 -22.89 -14.34 10.99
C PHE A 401 -21.78 -13.57 11.69
N TYR A 402 -21.05 -12.76 10.94
CA TYR A 402 -19.92 -12.01 11.44
C TYR A 402 -20.08 -10.52 11.17
N ALA A 403 -19.59 -9.69 12.11
CA ALA A 403 -19.47 -8.25 11.90
C ALA A 403 -18.26 -7.67 12.63
N ALA A 404 -17.53 -6.77 11.97
CA ALA A 404 -16.44 -6.03 12.57
C ALA A 404 -16.49 -4.55 12.18
N ARG A 405 -16.14 -3.66 13.11
CA ARG A 405 -15.94 -2.25 12.79
C ARG A 405 -14.59 -2.06 12.10
N ILE A 406 -14.59 -1.49 10.91
CA ILE A 406 -13.41 -1.28 10.10
C ILE A 406 -13.22 0.21 9.83
N ALA A 407 -11.99 0.67 10.03
CA ALA A 407 -11.53 2.02 9.71
C ALA A 407 -10.20 1.97 8.94
N GLY A 408 -9.60 3.14 8.72
CA GLY A 408 -8.31 3.26 8.05
C GLY A 408 -7.15 2.66 8.84
N ALA A 409 -6.24 2.04 8.13
CA ALA A 409 -4.90 1.69 8.58
C ALA A 409 -3.91 2.48 7.72
N LEU A 410 -3.25 3.47 8.31
CA LEU A 410 -2.27 4.30 7.61
C LEU A 410 -1.02 3.48 7.32
N LEU A 411 -0.70 3.28 6.06
CA LEU A 411 0.52 2.59 5.66
C LEU A 411 1.68 3.57 5.53
N VAL A 412 1.56 4.53 4.61
CA VAL A 412 2.59 5.55 4.33
C VAL A 412 1.95 6.84 3.82
N THR A 413 2.67 7.96 3.90
CA THR A 413 2.37 9.14 3.09
C THR A 413 2.88 8.93 1.67
N ILE A 414 2.18 9.47 0.69
CA ILE A 414 2.54 9.40 -0.74
C ILE A 414 2.59 10.80 -1.35
N HIS A 415 2.76 11.78 -0.52
CA HIS A 415 2.86 13.22 -0.77
C HIS A 415 4.30 13.66 -0.52
N GLY A 416 4.91 14.37 -1.45
CA GLY A 416 6.32 14.70 -1.35
C GLY A 416 6.77 15.85 -2.24
N VAL A 417 8.06 15.91 -2.45
CA VAL A 417 8.76 16.95 -3.20
C VAL A 417 8.57 16.75 -4.70
N ILE A 418 8.25 17.81 -5.42
CA ILE A 418 8.13 17.78 -6.90
C ILE A 418 9.51 17.54 -7.52
N THR A 419 9.59 16.58 -8.44
CA THR A 419 10.83 16.24 -9.16
C THR A 419 10.61 16.17 -10.67
N ASP A 420 11.73 16.24 -11.40
CA ASP A 420 11.75 15.86 -12.81
C ASP A 420 11.80 14.32 -13.00
N ALA A 421 11.85 13.86 -14.25
CA ALA A 421 11.92 12.43 -14.57
C ALA A 421 13.25 11.75 -14.17
N ASN A 422 14.28 12.52 -13.81
CA ASN A 422 15.55 12.03 -13.30
C ASN A 422 15.58 12.01 -11.76
N SER A 423 14.45 12.27 -11.11
CA SER A 423 14.33 12.41 -9.64
C SER A 423 15.04 13.65 -9.06
N GLN A 424 15.39 14.64 -9.88
CA GLN A 424 15.96 15.89 -9.38
C GLN A 424 14.83 16.79 -8.85
N PRO A 425 14.89 17.25 -7.60
CA PRO A 425 13.86 18.13 -7.04
C PRO A 425 13.86 19.48 -7.71
N LEU A 426 12.65 20.02 -7.92
CA LEU A 426 12.42 21.31 -8.57
C LEU A 426 12.19 22.41 -7.54
N ARG A 427 12.62 23.63 -7.88
CA ARG A 427 12.23 24.87 -7.20
C ARG A 427 10.90 25.38 -7.76
N THR A 428 10.31 26.34 -7.10
CA THR A 428 9.06 27.00 -7.53
C THR A 428 9.13 27.68 -8.91
N ASP A 429 10.33 28.00 -9.38
CA ASP A 429 10.57 28.54 -10.73
C ASP A 429 10.80 27.44 -11.79
N GLY A 430 10.71 26.18 -11.41
CA GLY A 430 10.94 25.01 -12.26
C GLY A 430 12.41 24.64 -12.47
N SER A 431 13.36 25.37 -11.88
CA SER A 431 14.77 25.00 -11.94
C SER A 431 15.09 23.82 -11.02
N VAL A 432 16.04 22.97 -11.44
CA VAL A 432 16.48 21.81 -10.63
C VAL A 432 17.42 22.25 -9.51
N ILE A 433 17.44 21.50 -8.43
CA ILE A 433 18.46 21.59 -7.39
C ILE A 433 19.56 20.60 -7.74
N GLU A 434 20.65 21.11 -8.29
CA GLU A 434 21.77 20.28 -8.71
C GLU A 434 22.38 19.49 -7.55
N GLY A 435 22.80 18.24 -7.82
CA GLY A 435 23.43 17.35 -6.85
C GLY A 435 22.47 16.73 -5.83
N LEU A 436 21.16 16.98 -5.96
CA LEU A 436 20.12 16.37 -5.13
C LEU A 436 19.18 15.53 -5.97
N TYR A 437 18.78 14.38 -5.41
CA TYR A 437 17.77 13.48 -5.95
C TYR A 437 16.81 13.07 -4.84
N VAL A 438 15.53 12.90 -5.17
CA VAL A 438 14.49 12.50 -4.20
C VAL A 438 13.68 11.36 -4.79
N CYS A 439 13.58 10.25 -4.08
CA CYS A 439 12.91 9.02 -4.52
C CYS A 439 11.98 8.47 -3.45
N GLY A 440 11.17 7.48 -3.83
CA GLY A 440 10.25 6.83 -2.88
C GLY A 440 9.16 7.75 -2.38
N ASN A 441 8.74 7.58 -1.13
CA ASN A 441 7.63 8.36 -0.55
C ASN A 441 7.99 9.82 -0.24
N ASP A 442 9.24 10.20 -0.35
CA ASP A 442 9.66 11.61 -0.31
C ASP A 442 9.41 12.34 -1.63
N GLN A 443 9.24 11.58 -2.73
CA GLN A 443 8.99 12.09 -4.08
C GLN A 443 7.49 12.26 -4.33
N GLY A 444 7.06 13.48 -4.63
CA GLY A 444 5.70 13.84 -5.00
C GLY A 444 5.41 13.75 -6.51
N GLY A 445 4.23 14.23 -6.89
CA GLY A 445 3.78 14.31 -8.28
C GLY A 445 3.25 13.01 -8.88
N PHE A 446 3.28 11.91 -8.12
CA PHE A 446 2.81 10.61 -8.59
C PHE A 446 1.38 10.31 -8.14
N TYR A 447 1.03 10.64 -6.90
CA TYR A 447 -0.24 10.28 -6.25
C TYR A 447 -0.91 11.48 -5.56
N PRO A 448 -1.25 12.56 -6.27
CA PRO A 448 -1.76 13.77 -5.64
C PRO A 448 -3.08 13.58 -4.89
N HIS A 449 -3.87 12.58 -5.26
CA HIS A 449 -5.18 12.33 -4.65
C HIS A 449 -5.35 10.96 -4.04
N ASN A 450 -4.79 9.91 -4.67
CA ASN A 450 -5.10 8.54 -4.30
C ASN A 450 -4.00 7.57 -4.73
N TYR A 451 -3.88 6.47 -4.00
CA TYR A 451 -3.03 5.36 -4.41
C TYR A 451 -3.77 4.48 -5.42
N PRO A 452 -3.24 4.29 -6.64
CA PRO A 452 -3.89 3.46 -7.64
C PRO A 452 -3.64 1.97 -7.35
N SER A 453 -4.42 1.38 -6.45
CA SER A 453 -4.26 -0.01 -6.00
C SER A 453 -4.48 -1.06 -7.09
N ASN A 454 -4.99 -0.66 -8.24
CA ASN A 454 -5.07 -1.45 -9.47
C ASN A 454 -3.71 -1.63 -10.19
N PHE A 455 -2.68 -0.90 -9.79
CA PHE A 455 -1.30 -1.14 -10.20
C PHE A 455 -0.54 -1.79 -9.04
N THR A 456 -0.67 -3.10 -8.89
CA THR A 456 -0.10 -3.83 -7.77
C THR A 456 1.40 -3.60 -7.64
N GLY A 457 1.85 -3.26 -6.43
CA GLY A 457 3.27 -3.02 -6.14
C GLY A 457 3.87 -1.75 -6.75
N ILE A 458 3.06 -0.86 -7.33
CA ILE A 458 3.57 0.35 -8.01
C ILE A 458 4.41 1.23 -7.09
N ASN A 459 4.10 1.32 -5.79
CA ASN A 459 4.87 2.19 -4.89
C ASN A 459 6.31 1.69 -4.69
N ALA A 460 6.49 0.39 -4.46
CA ALA A 460 7.81 -0.22 -4.40
C ALA A 460 8.51 -0.19 -5.77
N GLY A 461 7.76 -0.51 -6.84
CA GLY A 461 8.27 -0.51 -8.21
C GLY A 461 8.74 0.87 -8.67
N ARG A 462 7.96 1.95 -8.41
CA ARG A 462 8.41 3.31 -8.73
C ARG A 462 9.62 3.70 -7.90
N THR A 463 9.65 3.36 -6.61
CA THR A 463 10.78 3.66 -5.73
C THR A 463 12.07 3.08 -6.28
N ALA A 464 12.08 1.78 -6.60
CA ALA A 464 13.25 1.11 -7.15
C ALA A 464 13.63 1.65 -8.56
N THR A 465 12.64 1.91 -9.42
CA THR A 465 12.86 2.45 -10.77
C THR A 465 13.51 3.83 -10.72
N PHE A 466 12.93 4.76 -9.94
CA PHE A 466 13.45 6.12 -9.87
C PHE A 466 14.76 6.23 -9.08
N ALA A 467 14.98 5.38 -8.07
CA ALA A 467 16.27 5.29 -7.39
C ALA A 467 17.39 4.84 -8.36
N ARG A 468 17.10 3.86 -9.22
CA ARG A 468 18.04 3.43 -10.26
C ARG A 468 18.28 4.51 -11.31
N ILE A 469 17.25 5.24 -11.75
CA ILE A 469 17.37 6.39 -12.66
C ILE A 469 18.23 7.48 -12.01
N ALA A 470 17.95 7.85 -10.77
CA ALA A 470 18.73 8.84 -10.02
C ALA A 470 20.20 8.47 -9.93
N ALA A 471 20.51 7.21 -9.58
CA ALA A 471 21.89 6.73 -9.50
C ALA A 471 22.61 6.77 -10.86
N LYS A 472 21.95 6.33 -11.94
CA LYS A 472 22.50 6.40 -13.30
C LYS A 472 22.77 7.84 -13.73
N HIS A 473 21.81 8.74 -13.48
CA HIS A 473 21.93 10.16 -13.80
C HIS A 473 23.06 10.82 -13.00
N ALA A 474 23.17 10.56 -11.69
CA ALA A 474 24.23 11.07 -10.84
C ALA A 474 25.64 10.62 -11.31
N LEU A 475 25.74 9.44 -11.93
CA LEU A 475 26.98 8.88 -12.49
C LEU A 475 27.23 9.31 -13.94
N GLY A 476 26.30 10.00 -14.59
CA GLY A 476 26.38 10.34 -16.01
C GLY A 476 26.32 9.15 -16.95
N ILE A 477 25.70 8.04 -16.52
CA ILE A 477 25.42 6.84 -17.32
C ILE A 477 23.91 6.80 -17.58
N ALA A 478 23.52 7.21 -18.77
CA ALA A 478 22.11 7.26 -19.18
C ALA A 478 21.61 5.89 -19.66
#